data_0e105e58cba733df6bf1172231937f36
#
_entry.id   0e105e58cba733df6bf1172231937f36
#
_cell.length_a   1.000
_cell.length_b   1.000
_cell.length_c   1.000
_cell.angle_alpha   90.00
_cell.angle_beta   90.00
_cell.angle_gamma   90.00
#
_symmetry.space_group_name_H-M   'P 1'
#
loop_
_entity.id
_entity.type
_entity.pdbx_description
1 polymer ?
#
loop_
_entity_poly.entity_id
_entity_poly.type
_entity_poly.pdbx_seq_one_letter_code
_entity_poly.pdbx_strand_id
1 'polypeptide(L)'
;MKGTGKRKKLRTALFIAAGAAAGLAIWFGIPYSPLRDGFGKDIKRITADSRYHTDGGIITEEAIGHLPEAVKKCIRHCGFIGTPVMSYMKMGFHDVAFSMGKDKPTLNIDYTLYDFTAEPCRMAFIDSSMFGVPFQGYDYYENGSGGMKGVLAKAFTVVNETGSSMDKACLVTYLSESMCAPSILLRNDITFEETDEHNVRAEMTYAGQTADGVFTFNDEYEMISFTSDDRRTETDADGNEHFIPWTVKCGGYKAAENGVLLPAKMQIVWNYPDGDLVYFDGEVGSIVYG
;
A
#
# COMPACT_ATOMS: atom_id res chain seq x y z
N MET A 1 37.59 34.96 41.69
CA MET A 1 37.65 33.51 41.37
C MET A 1 36.31 32.84 40.97
N LYS A 2 35.30 33.56 40.43
CA LYS A 2 33.97 32.97 40.04
C LYS A 2 33.85 32.51 38.56
N GLY A 3 34.88 32.72 37.73
CA GLY A 3 34.79 32.45 36.26
C GLY A 3 35.09 31.02 35.81
N THR A 4 35.95 30.30 36.52
CA THR A 4 36.46 28.97 36.10
C THR A 4 35.42 27.86 36.23
N GLY A 5 34.56 27.91 37.26
CA GLY A 5 33.46 26.93 37.47
C GLY A 5 32.35 27.00 36.41
N LYS A 6 32.02 28.22 35.96
CA LYS A 6 31.00 28.42 34.91
C LYS A 6 31.45 27.92 33.53
N ARG A 7 32.74 28.13 33.18
CA ARG A 7 33.34 27.60 31.95
C ARG A 7 33.44 26.07 31.95
N LYS A 8 33.76 25.46 33.10
CA LYS A 8 33.82 23.99 33.25
C LYS A 8 32.45 23.35 33.06
N LYS A 9 31.42 23.92 33.72
CA LYS A 9 30.02 23.45 33.55
C LYS A 9 29.52 23.59 32.11
N LEU A 10 29.85 24.71 31.42
CA LEU A 10 29.48 24.93 30.04
C LEU A 10 30.15 23.90 29.11
N ARG A 11 31.48 23.62 29.31
CA ARG A 11 32.18 22.58 28.53
C ARG A 11 31.56 21.20 28.74
N THR A 12 31.24 20.80 29.96
CA THR A 12 30.58 19.52 30.26
C THR A 12 29.22 19.44 29.59
N ALA A 13 28.41 20.50 29.63
CA ALA A 13 27.12 20.54 28.95
C ALA A 13 27.25 20.41 27.42
N LEU A 14 28.27 21.06 26.81
CA LEU A 14 28.55 20.92 25.39
C LEU A 14 29.00 19.51 24.99
N PHE A 15 29.83 18.84 25.80
CA PHE A 15 30.21 17.45 25.56
C PHE A 15 29.03 16.49 25.66
N ILE A 16 28.13 16.69 26.64
CA ILE A 16 26.90 15.90 26.78
C ILE A 16 25.99 16.12 25.56
N ALA A 17 25.79 17.36 25.15
CA ALA A 17 24.98 17.70 23.97
C ALA A 17 25.55 17.11 22.68
N ALA A 18 26.89 17.20 22.48
CA ALA A 18 27.56 16.59 21.33
C ALA A 18 27.45 15.06 21.34
N GLY A 19 27.60 14.42 22.49
CA GLY A 19 27.40 12.97 22.64
C GLY A 19 25.96 12.52 22.34
N ALA A 20 24.98 13.29 22.83
CA ALA A 20 23.57 13.03 22.54
C ALA A 20 23.24 13.20 21.03
N ALA A 21 23.76 14.26 20.40
CA ALA A 21 23.60 14.48 18.97
C ALA A 21 24.24 13.36 18.13
N ALA A 22 25.44 12.91 18.49
CA ALA A 22 26.10 11.79 17.84
C ALA A 22 25.30 10.47 18.02
N GLY A 23 24.77 10.21 19.23
CA GLY A 23 23.91 9.07 19.50
C GLY A 23 22.62 9.07 18.67
N LEU A 24 21.97 10.24 18.52
CA LEU A 24 20.80 10.40 17.66
C LEU A 24 21.14 10.19 16.17
N ALA A 25 22.27 10.76 15.70
CA ALA A 25 22.71 10.56 14.33
C ALA A 25 22.96 9.07 14.00
N ILE A 26 23.60 8.34 14.93
CA ILE A 26 23.80 6.91 14.81
C ILE A 26 22.44 6.19 14.80
N TRP A 27 21.55 6.48 15.76
CA TRP A 27 20.22 5.87 15.84
C TRP A 27 19.41 6.10 14.56
N PHE A 28 19.43 7.28 13.98
CA PHE A 28 18.73 7.58 12.73
C PHE A 28 19.39 6.90 11.53
N GLY A 29 20.71 6.76 11.51
CA GLY A 29 21.48 6.18 10.39
C GLY A 29 21.46 4.65 10.32
N ILE A 30 21.21 3.93 11.41
CA ILE A 30 21.15 2.46 11.35
C ILE A 30 19.89 2.00 10.63
N PRO A 31 19.94 0.90 9.83
CA PRO A 31 18.77 0.41 9.09
C PRO A 31 17.70 -0.24 9.98
N TYR A 32 17.97 -0.45 11.27
CA TYR A 32 17.05 -1.03 12.23
C TYR A 32 16.04 0.00 12.76
N SER A 33 14.80 -0.43 12.91
CA SER A 33 13.78 0.20 13.77
C SER A 33 12.82 -0.88 14.27
N PRO A 34 12.14 -0.66 15.42
CA PRO A 34 11.12 -1.59 15.93
C PRO A 34 9.99 -1.84 14.93
N LEU A 35 9.55 -0.80 14.21
CA LEU A 35 8.46 -0.91 13.24
C LEU A 35 8.87 -1.74 12.02
N ARG A 36 10.08 -1.51 11.46
CA ARG A 36 10.62 -2.29 10.35
C ARG A 36 10.86 -3.76 10.74
N ASP A 37 11.36 -4.00 11.94
CA ASP A 37 11.55 -5.36 12.46
C ASP A 37 10.21 -6.09 12.64
N GLY A 38 9.17 -5.39 13.13
CA GLY A 38 7.80 -5.89 13.22
C GLY A 38 7.26 -6.29 11.83
N PHE A 39 7.30 -5.38 10.85
CA PHE A 39 6.92 -5.67 9.47
C PHE A 39 7.66 -6.91 8.92
N GLY A 40 8.99 -6.97 9.08
CA GLY A 40 9.78 -8.11 8.60
C GLY A 40 9.42 -9.45 9.29
N LYS A 41 9.02 -9.41 10.57
CA LYS A 41 8.54 -10.59 11.29
C LYS A 41 7.17 -11.04 10.79
N ASP A 42 6.26 -10.09 10.55
CA ASP A 42 4.93 -10.40 10.01
C ASP A 42 5.04 -11.00 8.62
N ILE A 43 5.84 -10.43 7.71
CA ILE A 43 6.07 -11.03 6.39
C ILE A 43 6.61 -12.46 6.50
N LYS A 44 7.61 -12.71 7.36
CA LYS A 44 8.13 -14.06 7.56
C LYS A 44 7.09 -15.02 8.11
N ARG A 45 6.28 -14.58 9.06
CA ARG A 45 5.20 -15.38 9.66
C ARG A 45 4.16 -15.75 8.62
N ILE A 46 3.67 -14.77 7.86
CA ILE A 46 2.62 -14.96 6.87
C ILE A 46 3.14 -15.82 5.70
N THR A 47 4.35 -15.55 5.21
CA THR A 47 4.96 -16.36 4.15
C THR A 47 5.22 -17.82 4.59
N ALA A 48 5.34 -18.11 5.88
CA ALA A 48 5.50 -19.47 6.41
C ALA A 48 4.16 -20.17 6.72
N ASP A 49 3.04 -19.44 6.74
CA ASP A 49 1.73 -19.97 7.08
C ASP A 49 1.01 -20.49 5.82
N SER A 50 0.71 -21.78 5.79
CA SER A 50 0.08 -22.45 4.64
C SER A 50 -1.29 -21.88 4.26
N ARG A 51 -1.99 -21.17 5.14
CA ARG A 51 -3.27 -20.50 4.84
C ARG A 51 -3.13 -19.43 3.73
N TYR A 52 -1.94 -18.86 3.59
CA TYR A 52 -1.65 -17.83 2.59
C TYR A 52 -0.98 -18.39 1.32
N HIS A 53 -0.83 -19.72 1.23
CA HIS A 53 -0.29 -20.38 0.05
C HIS A 53 -1.44 -20.88 -0.83
N THR A 54 -1.31 -20.65 -2.13
CA THR A 54 -2.17 -21.28 -3.12
C THR A 54 -1.78 -22.75 -3.32
N ASP A 55 -2.71 -23.54 -3.81
CA ASP A 55 -2.45 -24.95 -4.16
C ASP A 55 -1.49 -25.11 -5.37
N GLY A 56 -1.00 -24.00 -5.91
CA GLY A 56 -0.17 -23.97 -7.10
C GLY A 56 -0.98 -24.09 -8.40
N GLY A 57 -0.31 -24.52 -9.46
CA GLY A 57 -0.91 -24.59 -10.81
C GLY A 57 -0.55 -23.37 -11.66
N ILE A 58 -1.27 -23.21 -12.77
CA ILE A 58 -1.11 -22.11 -13.71
C ILE A 58 -2.45 -21.40 -13.92
N ILE A 59 -2.41 -20.12 -14.26
CA ILE A 59 -3.58 -19.34 -14.67
C ILE A 59 -3.96 -19.79 -16.09
N THR A 60 -5.13 -20.44 -16.24
CA THR A 60 -5.61 -20.96 -17.51
C THR A 60 -6.83 -20.17 -18.00
N GLU A 61 -7.18 -20.33 -19.28
CA GLU A 61 -8.43 -19.80 -19.83
C GLU A 61 -9.67 -20.32 -19.10
N GLU A 62 -9.64 -21.56 -18.64
CA GLU A 62 -10.73 -22.16 -17.87
C GLU A 62 -10.86 -21.50 -16.49
N ALA A 63 -9.71 -21.28 -15.81
CA ALA A 63 -9.70 -20.64 -14.49
C ALA A 63 -10.30 -19.24 -14.50
N ILE A 64 -10.08 -18.46 -15.55
CA ILE A 64 -10.63 -17.11 -15.72
C ILE A 64 -12.01 -17.08 -16.36
N GLY A 65 -12.57 -18.23 -16.74
CA GLY A 65 -13.81 -18.33 -17.51
C GLY A 65 -15.03 -17.66 -16.87
N HIS A 66 -15.06 -17.56 -15.56
CA HIS A 66 -16.13 -16.92 -14.77
C HIS A 66 -15.99 -15.40 -14.67
N LEU A 67 -14.85 -14.82 -15.05
CA LEU A 67 -14.58 -13.38 -14.96
C LEU A 67 -15.26 -12.61 -16.10
N PRO A 68 -15.56 -11.31 -15.92
CA PRO A 68 -16.03 -10.41 -16.97
C PRO A 68 -15.10 -10.36 -18.17
N GLU A 69 -15.67 -10.04 -19.35
CA GLU A 69 -14.88 -10.07 -20.59
C GLU A 69 -13.73 -9.05 -20.58
N ALA A 70 -13.94 -7.83 -20.06
CA ALA A 70 -12.88 -6.83 -19.94
C ALA A 70 -11.72 -7.30 -19.04
N VAL A 71 -12.03 -7.96 -17.92
CA VAL A 71 -11.03 -8.54 -17.00
C VAL A 71 -10.26 -9.68 -17.68
N LYS A 72 -10.94 -10.57 -18.39
CA LYS A 72 -10.29 -11.66 -19.16
C LYS A 72 -9.36 -11.11 -20.22
N LYS A 73 -9.79 -10.08 -20.95
CA LYS A 73 -8.96 -9.40 -21.96
C LYS A 73 -7.74 -8.76 -21.32
N CYS A 74 -7.89 -8.10 -20.18
CA CYS A 74 -6.77 -7.55 -19.40
C CYS A 74 -5.76 -8.64 -19.02
N ILE A 75 -6.20 -9.75 -18.43
CA ILE A 75 -5.35 -10.88 -18.02
C ILE A 75 -4.58 -11.45 -19.22
N ARG A 76 -5.25 -11.63 -20.37
CA ARG A 76 -4.62 -12.10 -21.61
C ARG A 76 -3.62 -11.09 -22.16
N HIS A 77 -4.02 -9.83 -22.30
CA HIS A 77 -3.18 -8.74 -22.81
C HIS A 77 -1.92 -8.57 -21.97
N CYS A 78 -2.08 -8.59 -20.64
CA CYS A 78 -0.95 -8.49 -19.72
C CYS A 78 -0.07 -9.75 -19.67
N GLY A 79 -0.46 -10.85 -20.33
CA GLY A 79 0.37 -12.05 -20.46
C GLY A 79 0.37 -12.95 -19.22
N PHE A 80 -0.68 -12.90 -18.40
CA PHE A 80 -0.79 -13.75 -17.22
C PHE A 80 -1.23 -15.19 -17.52
N ILE A 81 -1.82 -15.45 -18.69
CA ILE A 81 -2.18 -16.83 -19.07
C ILE A 81 -0.94 -17.70 -19.20
N GLY A 82 -0.93 -18.84 -18.52
CA GLY A 82 0.20 -19.77 -18.45
C GLY A 82 1.22 -19.45 -17.37
N THR A 83 1.08 -18.34 -16.64
CA THR A 83 1.93 -18.05 -15.48
C THR A 83 1.49 -18.86 -14.26
N PRO A 84 2.38 -19.14 -13.31
CA PRO A 84 2.00 -19.78 -12.05
C PRO A 84 0.92 -18.98 -11.29
N VAL A 85 0.00 -19.70 -10.65
CA VAL A 85 -0.88 -19.10 -9.63
C VAL A 85 0.02 -18.66 -8.47
N MET A 86 0.05 -17.37 -8.20
CA MET A 86 0.92 -16.76 -7.19
C MET A 86 0.30 -16.83 -5.80
N SER A 87 1.09 -17.09 -4.76
CA SER A 87 0.66 -16.99 -3.36
C SER A 87 0.76 -15.57 -2.84
N TYR A 88 1.68 -14.77 -3.37
CA TYR A 88 1.78 -13.35 -3.07
C TYR A 88 2.37 -12.55 -4.22
N MET A 89 2.08 -11.27 -4.23
CA MET A 89 2.78 -10.23 -4.97
C MET A 89 3.55 -9.36 -3.98
N LYS A 90 4.80 -9.05 -4.31
CA LYS A 90 5.58 -7.98 -3.65
C LYS A 90 5.80 -6.86 -4.65
N MET A 91 5.44 -5.63 -4.30
CA MET A 91 5.68 -4.45 -5.12
C MET A 91 6.53 -3.43 -4.36
N GLY A 92 7.50 -2.84 -5.03
CA GLY A 92 8.40 -1.83 -4.46
C GLY A 92 8.40 -0.54 -5.28
N PHE A 93 8.41 0.58 -4.58
CA PHE A 93 8.51 1.92 -5.14
C PHE A 93 9.62 2.69 -4.43
N HIS A 94 10.30 3.57 -5.16
CA HIS A 94 11.33 4.46 -4.64
C HIS A 94 10.99 5.91 -4.95
N ASP A 95 11.37 6.83 -4.05
CA ASP A 95 11.21 8.27 -4.22
C ASP A 95 9.78 8.72 -4.58
N VAL A 96 8.77 8.03 -4.02
CA VAL A 96 7.37 8.38 -4.24
C VAL A 96 7.05 9.73 -3.62
N ALA A 97 6.43 10.62 -4.39
CA ALA A 97 5.84 11.85 -3.84
C ALA A 97 4.57 11.50 -3.05
N PHE A 98 4.65 11.62 -1.73
CA PHE A 98 3.57 11.27 -0.80
C PHE A 98 3.11 12.50 -0.02
N SER A 99 1.85 12.92 -0.24
CA SER A 99 1.23 13.99 0.52
C SER A 99 0.50 13.45 1.74
N MET A 100 0.74 14.04 2.88
CA MET A 100 0.07 13.66 4.14
C MET A 100 -1.36 14.21 4.27
N GLY A 101 -1.89 14.85 3.23
CA GLY A 101 -3.23 15.41 3.18
C GLY A 101 -3.26 16.81 2.58
N LYS A 102 -4.46 17.38 2.46
CA LYS A 102 -4.67 18.74 1.97
C LYS A 102 -3.88 19.74 2.82
N ASP A 103 -3.13 20.64 2.20
CA ASP A 103 -2.29 21.65 2.88
C ASP A 103 -1.19 21.06 3.79
N LYS A 104 -0.86 19.79 3.64
CA LYS A 104 0.23 19.11 4.35
C LYS A 104 1.47 18.99 3.45
N PRO A 105 2.67 18.88 4.04
CA PRO A 105 3.88 18.70 3.27
C PRO A 105 3.86 17.38 2.49
N THR A 106 4.49 17.41 1.31
CA THR A 106 4.82 16.21 0.55
C THR A 106 6.14 15.65 1.05
N LEU A 107 6.19 14.34 1.27
CA LEU A 107 7.39 13.59 1.62
C LEU A 107 7.82 12.75 0.42
N ASN A 108 9.10 12.49 0.29
CA ASN A 108 9.59 11.40 -0.54
C ASN A 108 9.65 10.14 0.31
N ILE A 109 9.02 9.08 -0.16
CA ILE A 109 8.95 7.82 0.56
C ILE A 109 9.46 6.66 -0.31
N ASP A 110 10.10 5.69 0.31
CA ASP A 110 10.22 4.33 -0.22
C ASP A 110 9.03 3.52 0.30
N TYR A 111 8.40 2.78 -0.61
CA TYR A 111 7.19 2.02 -0.29
C TYR A 111 7.35 0.58 -0.75
N THR A 112 7.09 -0.36 0.13
CA THR A 112 7.10 -1.80 -0.17
C THR A 112 5.80 -2.41 0.32
N LEU A 113 5.07 -3.07 -0.58
CA LEU A 113 3.86 -3.80 -0.23
C LEU A 113 3.96 -5.28 -0.57
N TYR A 114 3.17 -6.08 0.13
CA TYR A 114 2.89 -7.48 -0.12
C TYR A 114 1.38 -7.69 -0.10
N ASP A 115 0.85 -8.31 -1.16
CA ASP A 115 -0.52 -8.82 -1.22
C ASP A 115 -0.48 -10.34 -1.31
N PHE A 116 -1.07 -11.01 -0.34
CA PHE A 116 -1.24 -12.46 -0.33
C PHE A 116 -2.57 -12.81 -0.99
N THR A 117 -2.59 -13.85 -1.81
CA THR A 117 -3.70 -14.10 -2.73
C THR A 117 -4.67 -15.18 -2.25
N ALA A 118 -4.18 -16.20 -1.50
CA ALA A 118 -5.01 -17.29 -0.99
C ALA A 118 -6.01 -16.82 0.08
N GLU A 119 -5.55 -15.95 0.99
CA GLU A 119 -6.40 -15.24 1.95
C GLU A 119 -6.12 -13.74 1.87
N PRO A 120 -7.15 -12.86 1.95
CA PRO A 120 -6.95 -11.42 1.90
C PRO A 120 -6.03 -10.94 3.02
N CYS A 121 -4.82 -10.62 2.64
CA CYS A 121 -3.81 -10.11 3.55
C CYS A 121 -2.89 -9.15 2.81
N ARG A 122 -2.73 -7.97 3.34
CA ARG A 122 -1.93 -6.90 2.77
C ARG A 122 -1.02 -6.31 3.84
N MET A 123 0.27 -6.18 3.53
CA MET A 123 1.26 -5.61 4.41
C MET A 123 2.10 -4.59 3.63
N ALA A 124 2.12 -3.34 4.06
CA ALA A 124 2.89 -2.31 3.39
C ALA A 124 3.74 -1.50 4.38
N PHE A 125 4.95 -1.19 3.96
CA PHE A 125 5.91 -0.44 4.75
C PHE A 125 6.34 0.83 4.04
N ILE A 126 6.24 1.96 4.74
CA ILE A 126 6.71 3.27 4.31
C ILE A 126 8.03 3.56 5.03
N ASP A 127 9.06 3.94 4.28
CA ASP A 127 10.31 4.44 4.82
C ASP A 127 10.59 5.84 4.27
N SER A 128 10.80 6.80 5.15
CA SER A 128 10.96 8.20 4.79
C SER A 128 11.71 8.99 5.86
N SER A 129 11.91 10.25 5.58
CA SER A 129 12.36 11.22 6.58
C SER A 129 11.61 12.54 6.46
N MET A 130 11.30 13.14 7.60
CA MET A 130 10.72 14.48 7.69
C MET A 130 11.77 15.41 8.31
N PHE A 131 12.28 16.37 7.52
CA PHE A 131 13.36 17.28 7.94
C PHE A 131 14.62 16.57 8.52
N GLY A 132 14.97 15.41 7.93
CA GLY A 132 16.12 14.60 8.38
C GLY A 132 15.83 13.71 9.61
N VAL A 133 14.60 13.70 10.12
CA VAL A 133 14.16 12.79 11.17
C VAL A 133 13.43 11.62 10.51
N PRO A 134 13.80 10.35 10.78
CA PRO A 134 13.11 9.19 10.22
C PRO A 134 11.61 9.19 10.52
N PHE A 135 10.81 9.02 9.47
CA PHE A 135 9.37 8.76 9.55
C PHE A 135 9.09 7.43 8.88
N GLN A 136 8.38 6.55 9.55
CA GLN A 136 8.07 5.22 9.06
C GLN A 136 6.59 4.93 9.24
N GLY A 137 5.99 4.27 8.24
CA GLY A 137 4.61 3.81 8.27
C GLY A 137 4.54 2.29 8.10
N TYR A 138 3.55 1.70 8.77
CA TYR A 138 3.17 0.31 8.58
C TYR A 138 1.66 0.24 8.42
N ASP A 139 1.23 -0.10 7.21
CA ASP A 139 -0.16 -0.28 6.81
C ASP A 139 -0.39 -1.79 6.65
N TYR A 140 -1.41 -2.33 7.29
CA TYR A 140 -1.66 -3.77 7.32
C TYR A 140 -3.15 -4.09 7.20
N TYR A 141 -3.44 -5.26 6.64
CA TYR A 141 -4.74 -5.92 6.64
C TYR A 141 -4.55 -7.42 6.78
N GLU A 142 -5.11 -8.03 7.79
CA GLU A 142 -5.04 -9.47 8.05
C GLU A 142 -6.26 -9.93 8.82
N ASN A 143 -6.85 -11.06 8.44
CA ASN A 143 -8.02 -11.67 9.10
C ASN A 143 -9.20 -10.69 9.27
N GLY A 144 -9.43 -9.80 8.31
CA GLY A 144 -10.51 -8.82 8.33
C GLY A 144 -10.24 -7.59 9.20
N SER A 145 -9.05 -7.44 9.75
CA SER A 145 -8.66 -6.27 10.53
C SER A 145 -7.53 -5.50 9.87
N GLY A 146 -7.73 -4.21 9.70
CA GLY A 146 -6.78 -3.29 9.08
C GLY A 146 -6.30 -2.20 10.03
N GLY A 147 -5.15 -1.61 9.70
CA GLY A 147 -4.63 -0.49 10.45
C GLY A 147 -3.43 0.17 9.82
N MET A 148 -3.24 1.43 10.18
CA MET A 148 -2.08 2.23 9.78
C MET A 148 -1.38 2.76 11.01
N LYS A 149 -0.08 2.49 11.14
CA LYS A 149 0.77 3.00 12.22
C LYS A 149 1.89 3.84 11.64
N GLY A 150 1.98 5.11 12.06
CA GLY A 150 3.06 6.03 11.70
C GLY A 150 3.97 6.33 12.90
N VAL A 151 5.29 6.24 12.71
CA VAL A 151 6.29 6.41 13.78
C VAL A 151 7.35 7.42 13.35
N LEU A 152 7.53 8.46 14.15
CA LEU A 152 8.57 9.47 13.99
C LEU A 152 9.78 9.13 14.85
N ALA A 153 10.99 9.42 14.36
CA ALA A 153 12.26 9.19 15.04
C ALA A 153 12.48 7.72 15.46
N LYS A 154 11.78 6.77 14.81
CA LYS A 154 11.76 5.33 15.11
C LYS A 154 11.25 4.97 16.52
N ALA A 155 10.62 5.91 17.22
CA ALA A 155 10.23 5.75 18.62
C ALA A 155 8.83 6.31 18.95
N PHE A 156 8.40 7.39 18.32
CA PHE A 156 7.18 8.10 18.68
C PHE A 156 6.06 7.78 17.69
N THR A 157 5.02 7.11 18.15
CA THR A 157 3.82 6.86 17.35
C THR A 157 3.06 8.18 17.18
N VAL A 158 2.89 8.62 15.92
CA VAL A 158 2.21 9.86 15.55
C VAL A 158 0.93 9.61 14.75
N VAL A 159 0.78 8.41 14.18
CA VAL A 159 -0.44 7.90 13.53
C VAL A 159 -0.72 6.52 14.11
N ASN A 160 -1.98 6.23 14.41
CA ASN A 160 -2.44 4.90 14.82
C ASN A 160 -3.93 4.77 14.52
N GLU A 161 -4.24 4.46 13.27
CA GLU A 161 -5.61 4.31 12.77
C GLU A 161 -6.00 2.84 12.76
N THR A 162 -7.18 2.52 13.30
CA THR A 162 -7.78 1.19 13.35
C THR A 162 -9.31 1.32 13.42
N GLY A 163 -10.03 0.19 13.35
CA GLY A 163 -11.49 0.14 13.46
C GLY A 163 -12.16 -0.13 12.12
N SER A 164 -13.47 -0.29 12.13
CA SER A 164 -14.25 -0.83 11.00
C SER A 164 -14.08 -0.04 9.69
N SER A 165 -13.99 1.29 9.76
CA SER A 165 -13.76 2.11 8.57
C SER A 165 -12.35 1.92 8.01
N MET A 166 -11.35 1.66 8.87
CA MET A 166 -9.99 1.33 8.43
C MET A 166 -9.92 -0.09 7.88
N ASP A 167 -10.63 -1.06 8.49
CA ASP A 167 -10.74 -2.43 7.99
C ASP A 167 -11.30 -2.44 6.57
N LYS A 168 -12.39 -1.70 6.33
CA LYS A 168 -13.01 -1.54 5.02
C LYS A 168 -12.06 -0.85 4.03
N ALA A 169 -11.41 0.24 4.43
CA ALA A 169 -10.46 0.97 3.59
C ALA A 169 -9.28 0.10 3.14
N CYS A 170 -8.77 -0.76 4.02
CA CYS A 170 -7.71 -1.71 3.69
C CYS A 170 -8.19 -2.77 2.69
N LEU A 171 -9.42 -3.29 2.84
CA LEU A 171 -10.00 -4.24 1.89
C LEU A 171 -10.22 -3.61 0.52
N VAL A 172 -10.68 -2.34 0.45
CA VAL A 172 -10.79 -1.58 -0.81
C VAL A 172 -9.42 -1.45 -1.48
N THR A 173 -8.38 -1.15 -0.71
CA THR A 173 -7.01 -1.05 -1.26
C THR A 173 -6.54 -2.40 -1.82
N TYR A 174 -6.74 -3.49 -1.07
CA TYR A 174 -6.42 -4.84 -1.51
C TYR A 174 -7.15 -5.21 -2.82
N LEU A 175 -8.46 -4.91 -2.92
CA LEU A 175 -9.23 -5.13 -4.14
C LEU A 175 -8.66 -4.32 -5.31
N SER A 176 -8.28 -3.07 -5.11
CA SER A 176 -7.75 -2.20 -6.17
C SER A 176 -6.44 -2.69 -6.77
N GLU A 177 -5.64 -3.44 -6.01
CA GLU A 177 -4.33 -3.98 -6.41
C GLU A 177 -4.44 -5.33 -7.12
N SER A 178 -5.64 -5.95 -7.15
CA SER A 178 -5.87 -7.31 -7.64
C SER A 178 -5.55 -7.52 -9.13
N MET A 179 -5.63 -6.49 -9.98
CA MET A 179 -5.25 -6.59 -11.38
C MET A 179 -3.74 -6.77 -11.58
N CYS A 180 -2.92 -6.36 -10.59
CA CYS A 180 -1.48 -6.64 -10.58
C CYS A 180 -1.16 -8.04 -10.01
N ALA A 181 -2.12 -8.65 -9.30
CA ALA A 181 -2.01 -10.00 -8.72
C ALA A 181 -3.26 -10.83 -9.07
N PRO A 182 -3.45 -11.26 -10.34
CA PRO A 182 -4.71 -11.81 -10.82
C PRO A 182 -5.14 -13.11 -10.15
N SER A 183 -4.29 -13.78 -9.39
CA SER A 183 -4.71 -14.89 -8.51
C SER A 183 -5.73 -14.46 -7.46
N ILE A 184 -5.77 -13.17 -7.09
CA ILE A 184 -6.81 -12.62 -6.22
C ILE A 184 -8.18 -12.69 -6.90
N LEU A 185 -8.24 -12.40 -8.21
CA LEU A 185 -9.49 -12.39 -8.99
C LEU A 185 -10.12 -13.78 -9.17
N LEU A 186 -9.35 -14.85 -8.93
CA LEU A 186 -9.83 -16.23 -8.98
C LEU A 186 -10.59 -16.65 -7.71
N ARG A 187 -10.67 -15.78 -6.71
CA ARG A 187 -11.39 -16.05 -5.44
C ARG A 187 -12.89 -16.01 -5.64
N ASN A 188 -13.61 -16.80 -4.83
CA ASN A 188 -15.08 -16.89 -4.87
C ASN A 188 -15.79 -15.80 -4.04
N ASP A 189 -15.05 -14.97 -3.30
CA ASP A 189 -15.58 -13.89 -2.46
C ASP A 189 -15.57 -12.52 -3.18
N ILE A 190 -15.30 -12.51 -4.49
CA ILE A 190 -15.42 -11.35 -5.37
C ILE A 190 -16.53 -11.62 -6.38
N THR A 191 -17.46 -10.68 -6.47
CA THR A 191 -18.48 -10.65 -7.53
C THR A 191 -18.20 -9.51 -8.49
N PHE A 192 -18.59 -9.67 -9.75
CA PHE A 192 -18.33 -8.72 -10.82
C PHE A 192 -19.61 -8.40 -11.59
N GLU A 193 -19.74 -7.15 -12.03
CA GLU A 193 -20.77 -6.66 -12.92
C GLU A 193 -20.14 -5.83 -14.04
N GLU A 194 -20.32 -6.24 -15.30
CA GLU A 194 -19.94 -5.43 -16.45
C GLU A 194 -20.94 -4.25 -16.57
N THR A 195 -20.47 -3.03 -16.37
CA THR A 195 -21.29 -1.85 -16.55
C THR A 195 -21.27 -1.35 -17.99
N ASP A 196 -20.16 -1.58 -18.69
CA ASP A 196 -19.99 -1.41 -20.13
C ASP A 196 -18.72 -2.15 -20.63
N GLU A 197 -18.30 -1.92 -21.90
CA GLU A 197 -17.17 -2.61 -22.52
C GLU A 197 -15.83 -2.41 -21.79
N HIS A 198 -15.65 -1.28 -21.12
CA HIS A 198 -14.39 -0.90 -20.47
C HIS A 198 -14.50 -0.72 -18.95
N ASN A 199 -15.69 -0.88 -18.38
CA ASN A 199 -15.91 -0.68 -16.97
C ASN A 199 -16.51 -1.91 -16.32
N VAL A 200 -15.89 -2.36 -15.23
CA VAL A 200 -16.32 -3.52 -14.45
C VAL A 200 -16.40 -3.13 -12.97
N ARG A 201 -17.58 -3.19 -12.41
CA ARG A 201 -17.77 -3.10 -10.96
C ARG A 201 -17.33 -4.40 -10.32
N ALA A 202 -16.59 -4.32 -9.25
CA ALA A 202 -16.18 -5.45 -8.42
C ALA A 202 -16.59 -5.20 -6.96
N GLU A 203 -17.15 -6.21 -6.34
CA GLU A 203 -17.49 -6.22 -4.91
C GLU A 203 -16.83 -7.42 -4.25
N MET A 204 -16.06 -7.17 -3.19
CA MET A 204 -15.40 -8.20 -2.40
C MET A 204 -15.97 -8.21 -0.98
N THR A 205 -16.45 -9.37 -0.54
CA THR A 205 -16.94 -9.55 0.84
C THR A 205 -16.02 -10.49 1.61
N TYR A 206 -15.36 -9.98 2.64
CA TYR A 206 -14.45 -10.76 3.47
C TYR A 206 -14.55 -10.35 4.94
N ALA A 207 -14.60 -11.34 5.85
CA ALA A 207 -14.66 -11.16 7.31
C ALA A 207 -15.76 -10.17 7.78
N GLY A 208 -16.90 -10.14 7.07
CA GLY A 208 -18.04 -9.27 7.41
C GLY A 208 -17.92 -7.82 6.92
N GLN A 209 -16.87 -7.51 6.16
CA GLN A 209 -16.71 -6.24 5.46
C GLN A 209 -16.94 -6.43 3.96
N THR A 210 -17.51 -5.41 3.31
CA THR A 210 -17.67 -5.38 1.86
C THR A 210 -16.96 -4.19 1.30
N ALA A 211 -16.06 -4.42 0.32
CA ALA A 211 -15.36 -3.41 -0.47
C ALA A 211 -15.92 -3.39 -1.88
N ASP A 212 -16.17 -2.21 -2.40
CA ASP A 212 -16.76 -1.99 -3.73
C ASP A 212 -15.94 -0.98 -4.53
N GLY A 213 -15.90 -1.15 -5.85
CA GLY A 213 -15.29 -0.19 -6.74
C GLY A 213 -15.39 -0.60 -8.21
N VAL A 214 -15.00 0.32 -9.09
CA VAL A 214 -15.06 0.15 -10.54
C VAL A 214 -13.67 0.16 -11.13
N PHE A 215 -13.31 -0.93 -11.81
CA PHE A 215 -12.15 -1.00 -12.68
C PHE A 215 -12.48 -0.40 -14.05
N THR A 216 -11.61 0.48 -14.54
CA THR A 216 -11.69 1.05 -15.88
C THR A 216 -10.49 0.63 -16.70
N PHE A 217 -10.73 0.21 -17.95
CA PHE A 217 -9.73 -0.26 -18.89
C PHE A 217 -9.65 0.68 -20.11
N ASN A 218 -8.47 0.77 -20.74
CA ASN A 218 -8.30 1.43 -22.03
C ASN A 218 -8.68 0.50 -23.20
N ASP A 219 -8.49 0.96 -24.44
CA ASP A 219 -8.82 0.19 -25.65
C ASP A 219 -7.94 -1.07 -25.81
N GLU A 220 -6.75 -1.10 -25.21
CA GLU A 220 -5.87 -2.26 -25.14
C GLU A 220 -6.20 -3.20 -23.98
N TYR A 221 -7.21 -2.85 -23.16
CA TYR A 221 -7.60 -3.55 -21.93
C TYR A 221 -6.54 -3.53 -20.81
N GLU A 222 -5.65 -2.54 -20.80
CA GLU A 222 -4.85 -2.23 -19.62
C GLU A 222 -5.74 -1.52 -18.58
N MET A 223 -5.66 -1.89 -17.31
CA MET A 223 -6.35 -1.17 -16.25
C MET A 223 -5.76 0.24 -16.09
N ILE A 224 -6.56 1.27 -16.34
CA ILE A 224 -6.14 2.66 -16.18
C ILE A 224 -6.57 3.26 -14.86
N SER A 225 -7.64 2.73 -14.25
CA SER A 225 -8.06 3.18 -12.91
C SER A 225 -8.91 2.14 -12.18
N PHE A 226 -8.93 2.29 -10.85
CA PHE A 226 -9.93 1.72 -9.95
C PHE A 226 -10.48 2.84 -9.08
N THR A 227 -11.80 3.04 -9.04
CA THR A 227 -12.45 4.08 -8.24
C THR A 227 -13.44 3.47 -7.27
N SER A 228 -13.41 3.92 -6.02
CA SER A 228 -14.31 3.49 -4.94
C SER A 228 -14.81 4.68 -4.14
N ASP A 229 -16.08 4.63 -3.72
CA ASP A 229 -16.67 5.57 -2.78
C ASP A 229 -16.62 5.06 -1.33
N ASP A 230 -16.02 3.90 -1.11
CA ASP A 230 -16.05 3.15 0.15
C ASP A 230 -14.93 3.52 1.13
N ARG A 231 -14.13 4.54 0.82
CA ARG A 231 -13.04 4.98 1.71
C ARG A 231 -13.39 6.25 2.48
N ARG A 232 -13.25 6.17 3.80
CA ARG A 232 -13.36 7.32 4.69
C ARG A 232 -12.13 8.22 4.55
N THR A 233 -12.34 9.54 4.32
CA THR A 233 -11.28 10.53 4.30
C THR A 233 -10.92 11.06 5.69
N GLU A 234 -11.96 11.40 6.46
CA GLU A 234 -11.80 12.02 7.78
C GLU A 234 -13.03 11.76 8.64
N THR A 235 -12.88 12.01 9.93
CA THR A 235 -14.00 12.11 10.88
C THR A 235 -14.02 13.53 11.41
N ASP A 236 -15.17 14.20 11.36
CA ASP A 236 -15.33 15.55 11.87
C ASP A 236 -15.34 15.62 13.41
N ALA A 237 -15.39 16.84 13.96
CA ALA A 237 -15.42 17.06 15.41
C ALA A 237 -16.65 16.47 16.12
N ASP A 238 -17.73 16.26 15.37
CA ASP A 238 -18.99 15.68 15.86
C ASP A 238 -19.01 14.13 15.72
N GLY A 239 -17.96 13.54 15.15
CA GLY A 239 -17.80 12.10 14.97
C GLY A 239 -18.41 11.57 13.68
N ASN A 240 -18.84 12.43 12.73
CA ASN A 240 -19.35 11.97 11.45
C ASN A 240 -18.20 11.61 10.51
N GLU A 241 -18.32 10.47 9.85
CA GLU A 241 -17.38 10.02 8.84
C GLU A 241 -17.69 10.62 7.47
N HIS A 242 -16.66 11.15 6.81
CA HIS A 242 -16.77 11.70 5.46
C HIS A 242 -16.14 10.76 4.45
N PHE A 243 -16.91 10.43 3.41
CA PHE A 243 -16.51 9.57 2.31
C PHE A 243 -16.39 10.42 1.05
N ILE A 244 -15.30 10.25 0.32
CA ILE A 244 -15.00 10.96 -0.92
C ILE A 244 -14.48 9.92 -1.90
N PRO A 245 -14.83 10.00 -3.20
CA PRO A 245 -14.30 9.09 -4.19
C PRO A 245 -12.78 9.00 -4.13
N TRP A 246 -12.28 7.79 -4.15
CA TRP A 246 -10.87 7.48 -4.08
C TRP A 246 -10.46 6.66 -5.31
N THR A 247 -9.41 7.09 -6.00
CA THR A 247 -9.01 6.50 -7.27
C THR A 247 -7.55 6.09 -7.26
N VAL A 248 -7.29 4.84 -7.63
CA VAL A 248 -5.96 4.38 -8.09
C VAL A 248 -5.90 4.58 -9.59
N LYS A 249 -4.86 5.25 -10.09
CA LYS A 249 -4.59 5.43 -11.53
C LYS A 249 -3.33 4.64 -11.87
N CYS A 250 -3.39 3.86 -12.95
CA CYS A 250 -2.29 3.05 -13.47
C CYS A 250 -1.93 3.48 -14.89
N GLY A 251 -0.67 3.34 -15.27
CA GLY A 251 -0.26 3.65 -16.64
C GLY A 251 1.19 3.34 -16.95
N GLY A 252 1.54 3.57 -18.23
CA GLY A 252 2.90 3.34 -18.71
C GLY A 252 3.32 1.88 -18.65
N TYR A 253 2.43 0.97 -19.02
CA TYR A 253 2.65 -0.47 -18.95
C TYR A 253 3.95 -0.88 -19.61
N LYS A 254 4.72 -1.73 -18.95
CA LYS A 254 6.01 -2.27 -19.40
C LYS A 254 6.10 -3.75 -19.10
N ALA A 255 6.82 -4.47 -19.95
CA ALA A 255 7.13 -5.87 -19.71
C ALA A 255 8.09 -6.02 -18.52
N ALA A 256 7.70 -6.82 -17.53
CA ALA A 256 8.57 -7.29 -16.47
C ALA A 256 9.55 -8.37 -16.97
N GLU A 257 10.49 -8.80 -16.14
CA GLU A 257 11.49 -9.83 -16.52
C GLU A 257 10.85 -11.16 -16.96
N ASN A 258 9.69 -11.50 -16.42
CA ASN A 258 8.91 -12.71 -16.79
C ASN A 258 8.01 -12.50 -18.02
N GLY A 259 8.07 -11.33 -18.69
CA GLY A 259 7.29 -10.99 -19.87
C GLY A 259 5.87 -10.49 -19.60
N VAL A 260 5.43 -10.45 -18.34
CA VAL A 260 4.11 -9.91 -17.97
C VAL A 260 4.12 -8.39 -18.08
N LEU A 261 3.08 -7.80 -18.68
CA LEU A 261 2.89 -6.34 -18.73
C LEU A 261 2.32 -5.83 -17.42
N LEU A 262 2.98 -4.86 -16.82
CA LEU A 262 2.59 -4.27 -15.54
C LEU A 262 2.66 -2.73 -15.60
N PRO A 263 1.84 -2.01 -14.83
CA PRO A 263 1.91 -0.56 -14.79
C PRO A 263 3.28 -0.12 -14.26
N ALA A 264 3.92 0.81 -14.98
CA ALA A 264 5.17 1.41 -14.54
C ALA A 264 4.96 2.63 -13.66
N LYS A 265 3.75 3.18 -13.65
CA LYS A 265 3.38 4.34 -12.82
C LYS A 265 2.04 4.09 -12.15
N MET A 266 1.97 4.46 -10.86
CA MET A 266 0.72 4.45 -10.10
C MET A 266 0.56 5.78 -9.36
N GLN A 267 -0.67 6.31 -9.39
CA GLN A 267 -1.07 7.46 -8.60
C GLN A 267 -2.29 7.09 -7.76
N ILE A 268 -2.36 7.62 -6.55
CA ILE A 268 -3.54 7.47 -5.70
C ILE A 268 -4.08 8.84 -5.37
N VAL A 269 -5.40 9.00 -5.57
CA VAL A 269 -6.06 10.29 -5.65
C VAL A 269 -7.30 10.31 -4.77
N TRP A 270 -7.44 11.35 -3.96
CA TRP A 270 -8.72 11.74 -3.38
C TRP A 270 -9.42 12.72 -4.31
N ASN A 271 -10.61 12.38 -4.78
CA ASN A 271 -11.38 13.21 -5.72
C ASN A 271 -12.31 14.17 -4.95
N TYR A 272 -11.73 15.22 -4.34
CA TYR A 272 -12.50 16.21 -3.62
C TYR A 272 -13.36 17.08 -4.58
N PRO A 273 -14.53 17.57 -4.16
CA PRO A 273 -15.39 18.42 -5.00
C PRO A 273 -14.72 19.72 -5.47
N ASP A 274 -13.73 20.20 -4.73
CA ASP A 274 -12.97 21.43 -5.01
C ASP A 274 -11.63 21.19 -5.71
N GLY A 275 -11.34 19.94 -6.10
CA GLY A 275 -10.16 19.54 -6.88
C GLY A 275 -9.46 18.31 -6.33
N ASP A 276 -8.90 17.52 -7.22
CA ASP A 276 -8.20 16.28 -6.91
C ASP A 276 -6.95 16.52 -6.04
N LEU A 277 -6.75 15.66 -5.04
CA LEU A 277 -5.51 15.55 -4.30
C LEU A 277 -4.81 14.24 -4.69
N VAL A 278 -3.77 14.34 -5.50
CA VAL A 278 -2.83 13.22 -5.72
C VAL A 278 -1.98 13.12 -4.46
N TYR A 279 -2.22 12.10 -3.63
CA TYR A 279 -1.45 11.95 -2.40
C TYR A 279 -0.34 10.90 -2.48
N PHE A 280 -0.35 10.06 -3.51
CA PHE A 280 0.70 9.11 -3.86
C PHE A 280 0.97 9.24 -5.36
N ASP A 281 2.21 9.52 -5.75
CA ASP A 281 2.66 9.56 -7.15
C ASP A 281 4.02 8.86 -7.23
N GLY A 282 4.03 7.64 -7.76
CA GLY A 282 5.22 6.81 -7.77
C GLY A 282 5.40 5.99 -9.03
N GLU A 283 6.68 5.76 -9.36
CA GLU A 283 7.06 4.77 -10.36
C GLU A 283 7.26 3.40 -9.69
N VAL A 284 6.74 2.36 -10.33
CA VAL A 284 6.93 0.98 -9.87
C VAL A 284 8.35 0.56 -10.15
N GLY A 285 9.12 0.36 -9.09
CA GLY A 285 10.53 -0.04 -9.18
C GLY A 285 10.72 -1.55 -9.36
N SER A 286 9.86 -2.35 -8.72
CA SER A 286 9.92 -3.82 -8.82
C SER A 286 8.57 -4.47 -8.51
N ILE A 287 8.27 -5.57 -9.22
CA ILE A 287 7.19 -6.50 -8.86
C ILE A 287 7.76 -7.91 -8.89
N VAL A 288 7.53 -8.67 -7.82
CA VAL A 288 7.96 -10.05 -7.64
C VAL A 288 6.78 -10.88 -7.16
N TYR A 289 6.61 -12.05 -7.75
CA TYR A 289 5.59 -13.03 -7.37
C TYR A 289 6.22 -14.26 -6.71
N GLY A 290 5.53 -14.87 -5.74
CA GLY A 290 5.94 -16.10 -5.09
C GLY A 290 4.78 -17.00 -4.72
#